data_aefe9d010c29da353aa77dd83c56ce49
#
_entry.id   aefe9d010c29da353aa77dd83c56ce49
#
_cell.length_a   1.000
_cell.length_b   1.000
_cell.length_c   1.000
_cell.angle_alpha   90.00
_cell.angle_beta   90.00
_cell.angle_gamma   90.00
#
_symmetry.space_group_name_H-M   'P 1'
#
loop_
_entity.id
_entity.type
_entity.pdbx_description
1 polymer ?
#
loop_
_entity_poly.entity_id
_entity_poly.type
_entity_poly.pdbx_seq_one_letter_code
_entity_poly.pdbx_strand_id
1 'polypeptide(L)'
;MLKKFLLNCLILPVSLVPWLSMGMLGNSHADALPGQSTEEVGTWIKAHPTLQPRSGEKLFVQKTDTAAQRFTFQASVLPPGRVEFSKDRGTIRSERISMYDAINGMSFARLQESLRVIYGLEIYQDYDRAQVVYEYPNQKVVNSARLAKTPIREALKGELRVGDRYVYWVEIAQPKTGKAFTGQMTVLLKTDLDKLERELQIR
;
A
#
# COMPACT_ATOMS: atom_id res chain seq x y z
N MET A 1 -4.74 85.32 -30.79
CA MET A 1 -3.35 84.85 -31.01
C MET A 1 -3.29 83.39 -30.80
N LEU A 2 -3.10 82.65 -31.89
CA LEU A 2 -3.21 81.20 -31.97
C LEU A 2 -1.84 80.61 -31.63
N LYS A 3 -1.79 79.63 -30.70
CA LYS A 3 -0.63 78.73 -30.57
C LYS A 3 -1.13 77.26 -30.70
N LYS A 4 -0.70 76.67 -31.79
CA LYS A 4 -0.83 75.29 -32.15
C LYS A 4 0.01 74.43 -31.21
N PHE A 5 -0.58 73.42 -30.52
CA PHE A 5 0.15 72.36 -29.88
C PHE A 5 0.04 71.11 -30.76
N LEU A 6 1.19 70.71 -31.26
CA LEU A 6 1.38 69.44 -31.97
C LEU A 6 1.39 68.27 -30.98
N LEU A 7 0.48 67.35 -31.19
CA LEU A 7 0.38 66.12 -30.41
C LEU A 7 1.30 65.05 -31.05
N ASN A 8 2.39 64.75 -30.37
CA ASN A 8 3.34 63.72 -30.77
C ASN A 8 2.77 62.36 -30.32
N CYS A 9 2.26 61.55 -31.24
CA CYS A 9 1.93 60.14 -30.98
C CYS A 9 3.22 59.33 -30.86
N LEU A 10 3.57 58.95 -29.65
CA LEU A 10 4.64 57.94 -29.39
C LEU A 10 4.02 56.56 -29.54
N ILE A 11 4.35 55.88 -30.62
CA ILE A 11 4.02 54.48 -30.86
C ILE A 11 5.03 53.63 -30.07
N LEU A 12 4.58 53.01 -28.98
CA LEU A 12 5.36 52.02 -28.25
C LEU A 12 5.22 50.65 -28.95
N PRO A 13 6.32 49.93 -29.21
CA PRO A 13 6.23 48.57 -29.75
C PRO A 13 5.72 47.60 -28.66
N VAL A 14 4.62 46.93 -28.97
CA VAL A 14 4.12 45.80 -28.21
C VAL A 14 5.09 44.64 -28.38
N SER A 15 5.94 44.38 -27.38
CA SER A 15 6.76 43.20 -27.34
C SER A 15 5.89 41.99 -27.01
N LEU A 16 5.68 41.14 -28.02
CA LEU A 16 5.13 39.80 -27.89
C LEU A 16 6.13 38.95 -27.07
N VAL A 17 5.84 38.79 -25.80
CA VAL A 17 6.52 37.78 -24.96
C VAL A 17 5.91 36.43 -25.29
N PRO A 18 6.64 35.44 -25.83
CA PRO A 18 6.13 34.10 -25.97
C PRO A 18 5.97 33.52 -24.58
N TRP A 19 4.74 33.21 -24.19
CA TRP A 19 4.47 32.37 -23.04
C TRP A 19 5.05 30.99 -23.33
N LEU A 20 6.27 30.74 -22.84
CA LEU A 20 6.74 29.38 -22.65
C LEU A 20 5.78 28.70 -21.71
N SER A 21 4.88 27.92 -22.29
CA SER A 21 4.15 26.87 -21.57
C SER A 21 5.19 25.90 -21.03
N MET A 22 5.59 26.15 -19.79
CA MET A 22 6.33 25.19 -18.98
C MET A 22 5.37 24.01 -18.79
N GLY A 23 5.48 23.03 -19.71
CA GLY A 23 4.82 21.76 -19.57
C GLY A 23 5.24 21.21 -18.20
N MET A 24 4.31 21.17 -17.26
CA MET A 24 4.47 20.34 -16.09
C MET A 24 4.63 18.91 -16.63
N LEU A 25 5.87 18.47 -16.69
CA LEU A 25 6.20 17.06 -16.69
C LEU A 25 5.64 16.55 -15.37
N GLY A 26 4.37 16.14 -15.40
CA GLY A 26 3.82 15.35 -14.34
C GLY A 26 4.75 14.16 -14.18
N ASN A 27 5.53 14.16 -13.11
CA ASN A 27 6.15 12.94 -12.65
C ASN A 27 4.98 11.99 -12.40
N SER A 28 4.67 11.16 -13.39
CA SER A 28 3.98 9.91 -13.13
C SER A 28 4.96 9.11 -12.28
N HIS A 29 4.91 9.29 -10.95
CA HIS A 29 5.43 8.28 -10.06
C HIS A 29 4.71 7.00 -10.48
N ALA A 30 5.46 6.08 -11.07
CA ALA A 30 4.97 4.73 -11.24
C ALA A 30 4.65 4.25 -9.83
N ASP A 31 3.37 4.30 -9.45
CA ASP A 31 2.92 3.78 -8.18
C ASP A 31 3.12 2.26 -8.26
N ALA A 32 3.99 1.68 -7.44
CA ALA A 32 4.02 0.24 -7.32
C ALA A 32 2.70 -0.16 -6.71
N LEU A 33 1.95 -0.91 -7.45
CA LEU A 33 0.64 -1.38 -7.02
C LEU A 33 0.35 -2.70 -7.75
N PRO A 34 -0.43 -3.57 -7.16
CA PRO A 34 -0.89 -4.78 -7.85
C PRO A 34 -1.49 -4.46 -9.22
N GLY A 35 -1.11 -5.24 -10.23
CA GLY A 35 -1.47 -5.02 -11.64
C GLY A 35 -0.32 -4.53 -12.51
N GLN A 36 0.77 -4.07 -11.94
CA GLN A 36 1.97 -3.67 -12.66
C GLN A 36 2.94 -4.83 -12.88
N SER A 37 3.87 -4.67 -13.81
CA SER A 37 4.89 -5.67 -14.08
C SER A 37 5.91 -5.75 -12.94
N THR A 38 6.58 -6.91 -12.83
CA THR A 38 7.66 -7.11 -11.85
C THR A 38 8.82 -6.14 -12.06
N GLU A 39 9.03 -5.65 -13.28
CA GLU A 39 10.10 -4.71 -13.62
C GLU A 39 9.76 -3.29 -13.14
N GLU A 40 8.54 -2.83 -13.41
CA GLU A 40 8.04 -1.52 -12.95
C GLU A 40 8.07 -1.43 -11.42
N VAL A 41 7.51 -2.44 -10.75
CA VAL A 41 7.50 -2.51 -9.29
C VAL A 41 8.92 -2.60 -8.72
N GLY A 42 9.82 -3.39 -9.32
CA GLY A 42 11.22 -3.46 -8.89
C GLY A 42 11.95 -2.12 -9.04
N THR A 43 11.67 -1.37 -10.10
CA THR A 43 12.24 -0.03 -10.34
C THR A 43 11.71 0.96 -9.29
N TRP A 44 10.42 0.93 -9.02
CA TRP A 44 9.82 1.78 -8.00
C TRP A 44 10.37 1.46 -6.60
N ILE A 45 10.46 0.18 -6.20
CA ILE A 45 11.05 -0.22 -4.91
C ILE A 45 12.45 0.36 -4.76
N LYS A 46 13.26 0.30 -5.83
CA LYS A 46 14.64 0.82 -5.84
C LYS A 46 14.69 2.34 -5.65
N ALA A 47 13.75 3.07 -6.23
CA ALA A 47 13.67 4.54 -6.14
C ALA A 47 12.97 5.03 -4.88
N HIS A 48 12.25 4.14 -4.16
CA HIS A 48 11.39 4.54 -3.05
C HIS A 48 12.22 4.99 -1.83
N PRO A 49 11.97 6.21 -1.29
CA PRO A 49 12.81 6.80 -0.22
C PRO A 49 12.79 6.01 1.09
N THR A 50 11.68 5.32 1.38
CA THR A 50 11.53 4.53 2.60
C THR A 50 12.01 3.10 2.45
N LEU A 51 11.81 2.47 1.28
CA LEU A 51 12.14 1.06 1.09
C LEU A 51 13.66 0.83 1.00
N GLN A 52 14.38 1.59 0.18
CA GLN A 52 15.85 1.56 0.05
C GLN A 52 16.41 0.12 0.10
N PRO A 53 16.15 -0.70 -0.93
CA PRO A 53 16.55 -2.11 -0.95
C PRO A 53 18.07 -2.26 -0.90
N ARG A 54 18.53 -3.33 -0.29
CA ARG A 54 19.95 -3.72 -0.32
C ARG A 54 20.31 -4.32 -1.66
N SER A 55 21.61 -4.44 -1.93
CA SER A 55 22.08 -5.12 -3.14
C SER A 55 21.51 -6.55 -3.21
N GLY A 56 20.86 -6.87 -4.35
CA GLY A 56 20.21 -8.16 -4.57
C GLY A 56 18.72 -8.23 -4.19
N GLU A 57 18.20 -7.29 -3.40
CA GLU A 57 16.77 -7.18 -3.12
C GLU A 57 16.07 -6.51 -4.30
N LYS A 58 15.06 -7.19 -4.89
CA LYS A 58 14.26 -6.66 -6.01
C LYS A 58 12.81 -6.45 -5.62
N LEU A 59 12.09 -7.53 -5.33
CA LEU A 59 10.68 -7.53 -4.97
C LEU A 59 10.44 -7.80 -3.48
N PHE A 60 11.50 -7.96 -2.73
CA PHE A 60 11.48 -8.17 -1.29
C PHE A 60 12.51 -7.27 -0.63
N VAL A 61 12.07 -6.50 0.36
CA VAL A 61 12.91 -5.60 1.15
C VAL A 61 12.75 -5.95 2.62
N GLN A 62 13.85 -6.11 3.32
CA GLN A 62 13.84 -6.35 4.76
C GLN A 62 14.69 -5.32 5.49
N LYS A 63 14.11 -4.71 6.51
CA LYS A 63 14.80 -3.81 7.44
C LYS A 63 14.71 -4.36 8.86
N THR A 64 15.84 -4.36 9.53
CA THR A 64 15.95 -4.81 10.91
C THR A 64 16.81 -3.80 11.64
N ASP A 65 16.16 -2.81 12.26
CA ASP A 65 16.86 -1.77 13.00
C ASP A 65 17.42 -2.32 14.33
N THR A 66 16.65 -3.20 14.96
CA THR A 66 17.02 -3.93 16.17
C THR A 66 16.46 -5.35 16.13
N ALA A 67 16.96 -6.23 16.98
CA ALA A 67 16.40 -7.58 17.15
C ALA A 67 14.89 -7.54 17.56
N ALA A 68 14.44 -6.44 18.16
CA ALA A 68 13.10 -6.25 18.64
C ALA A 68 12.16 -5.62 17.59
N GLN A 69 12.69 -5.15 16.45
CA GLN A 69 11.90 -4.46 15.41
C GLN A 69 12.31 -4.96 14.03
N ARG A 70 11.31 -5.28 13.22
CA ARG A 70 11.51 -5.75 11.85
C ARG A 70 10.39 -5.24 10.95
N PHE A 71 10.77 -4.77 9.78
CA PHE A 71 9.88 -4.38 8.71
C PHE A 71 10.23 -5.20 7.47
N THR A 72 9.20 -5.69 6.77
CA THR A 72 9.38 -6.32 5.45
C THR A 72 8.35 -5.78 4.47
N PHE A 73 8.79 -5.57 3.25
CA PHE A 73 7.94 -5.30 2.10
C PHE A 73 8.16 -6.41 1.07
N GLN A 74 7.07 -6.96 0.54
CA GLN A 74 7.13 -8.02 -0.46
C GLN A 74 6.09 -7.80 -1.55
N ALA A 75 6.52 -7.66 -2.80
CA ALA A 75 5.68 -7.75 -3.97
C ALA A 75 5.68 -9.18 -4.53
N SER A 76 4.52 -9.70 -4.91
CA SER A 76 4.34 -11.09 -5.32
C SER A 76 3.50 -11.21 -6.58
N VAL A 77 3.93 -12.05 -7.51
CA VAL A 77 3.15 -12.48 -8.68
C VAL A 77 2.09 -13.53 -8.33
N LEU A 78 2.07 -13.99 -7.08
CA LEU A 78 1.08 -14.93 -6.57
C LEU A 78 0.01 -14.16 -5.79
N PRO A 79 -1.25 -14.59 -5.88
CA PRO A 79 -2.29 -14.07 -5.00
C PRO A 79 -1.96 -14.42 -3.55
N PRO A 80 -2.45 -13.62 -2.58
CA PRO A 80 -2.27 -13.94 -1.16
C PRO A 80 -3.04 -15.20 -0.77
N GLY A 81 -2.67 -15.79 0.38
CA GLY A 81 -3.27 -17.02 0.87
C GLY A 81 -2.53 -18.27 0.42
N ARG A 82 -3.26 -19.36 0.13
CA ARG A 82 -2.66 -20.61 -0.37
C ARG A 82 -2.08 -20.41 -1.75
N VAL A 83 -0.91 -21.02 -1.96
CA VAL A 83 -0.22 -20.94 -3.26
C VAL A 83 -1.04 -21.67 -4.33
N GLU A 84 -1.41 -20.94 -5.35
CA GLU A 84 -1.98 -21.46 -6.58
C GLU A 84 -1.06 -21.12 -7.74
N PHE A 85 -0.90 -22.04 -8.67
CA PHE A 85 -0.10 -21.80 -9.87
C PHE A 85 -0.80 -20.75 -10.75
N SER A 86 -0.16 -19.59 -10.92
CA SER A 86 -0.57 -18.59 -11.89
C SER A 86 0.14 -18.85 -13.24
N LYS A 87 -0.61 -18.74 -14.33
CA LYS A 87 -0.03 -18.74 -15.69
C LYS A 87 0.75 -17.45 -15.97
N ASP A 88 0.29 -16.34 -15.40
CA ASP A 88 0.97 -15.05 -15.48
C ASP A 88 2.00 -14.94 -14.35
N ARG A 89 3.26 -14.86 -14.73
CA ARG A 89 4.41 -14.68 -13.82
C ARG A 89 5.04 -13.29 -13.93
N GLY A 90 4.47 -12.42 -14.76
CA GLY A 90 5.00 -11.09 -15.03
C GLY A 90 4.33 -9.98 -14.25
N THR A 91 3.09 -10.20 -13.79
CA THR A 91 2.25 -9.17 -13.14
C THR A 91 2.20 -9.37 -11.63
N ILE A 92 2.45 -8.31 -10.87
CA ILE A 92 2.30 -8.31 -9.41
C ILE A 92 0.81 -8.41 -9.06
N ARG A 93 0.46 -9.39 -8.25
CA ARG A 93 -0.92 -9.64 -7.79
C ARG A 93 -1.18 -9.15 -6.37
N SER A 94 -0.15 -9.14 -5.55
CA SER A 94 -0.25 -8.67 -4.17
C SER A 94 1.04 -8.05 -3.69
N GLU A 95 0.90 -7.09 -2.78
CA GLU A 95 2.01 -6.46 -2.07
C GLU A 95 1.72 -6.50 -0.57
N ARG A 96 2.71 -6.94 0.21
CA ARG A 96 2.57 -7.14 1.65
C ARG A 96 3.59 -6.32 2.42
N ILE A 97 3.10 -5.56 3.36
CA ILE A 97 3.87 -4.93 4.42
C ILE A 97 3.70 -5.79 5.66
N SER A 98 4.80 -6.29 6.26
CA SER A 98 4.75 -7.01 7.52
C SER A 98 5.64 -6.30 8.54
N MET A 99 5.16 -6.19 9.76
CA MET A 99 5.84 -5.49 10.84
C MET A 99 5.87 -6.35 12.10
N TYR A 100 7.01 -6.33 12.76
CA TYR A 100 7.20 -6.88 14.11
C TYR A 100 7.80 -5.79 14.99
N ASP A 101 7.20 -5.55 16.17
CA ASP A 101 7.70 -4.57 17.14
C ASP A 101 7.40 -5.06 18.56
N ALA A 102 8.43 -5.64 19.21
CA ALA A 102 8.32 -6.14 20.57
C ALA A 102 8.34 -5.04 21.63
N ILE A 103 8.78 -3.83 21.26
CA ILE A 103 8.90 -2.68 22.18
C ILE A 103 7.57 -1.94 22.29
N ASN A 104 7.08 -1.46 21.14
CA ASN A 104 5.89 -0.60 21.10
C ASN A 104 4.59 -1.39 20.84
N GLY A 105 4.72 -2.61 20.33
CA GLY A 105 3.60 -3.43 19.90
C GLY A 105 3.06 -3.05 18.51
N MET A 106 2.05 -3.78 18.07
CA MET A 106 1.41 -3.61 16.78
C MET A 106 -0.08 -3.30 16.94
N SER A 107 -0.60 -2.43 16.08
CA SER A 107 -2.02 -2.09 16.00
C SER A 107 -2.46 -1.90 14.55
N PHE A 108 -3.76 -1.94 14.30
CA PHE A 108 -4.31 -1.60 12.99
C PHE A 108 -3.92 -0.20 12.55
N ALA A 109 -3.96 0.79 13.43
CA ALA A 109 -3.55 2.16 13.11
C ALA A 109 -2.10 2.28 12.62
N ARG A 110 -1.17 1.49 13.18
CA ARG A 110 0.23 1.46 12.70
C ARG A 110 0.35 0.82 11.32
N LEU A 111 -0.46 -0.19 11.03
CA LEU A 111 -0.50 -0.81 9.70
C LEU A 111 -1.12 0.13 8.66
N GLN A 112 -2.17 0.86 9.02
CA GLN A 112 -2.77 1.90 8.17
C GLN A 112 -1.78 3.02 7.89
N GLU A 113 -1.03 3.47 8.90
CA GLU A 113 0.00 4.49 8.69
C GLU A 113 1.13 3.99 7.79
N SER A 114 1.52 2.71 7.89
CA SER A 114 2.50 2.14 6.98
C SER A 114 2.03 2.14 5.52
N LEU A 115 0.72 1.94 5.28
CA LEU A 115 0.12 2.06 3.96
C LEU A 115 0.29 3.48 3.40
N ARG A 116 0.00 4.50 4.22
CA ARG A 116 0.17 5.91 3.86
C ARG A 116 1.63 6.27 3.55
N VAL A 117 2.55 5.77 4.36
CA VAL A 117 4.00 6.04 4.20
C VAL A 117 4.55 5.40 2.93
N ILE A 118 4.09 4.20 2.57
CA ILE A 118 4.60 3.46 1.41
C ILE A 118 3.92 3.90 0.11
N TYR A 119 2.60 4.05 0.09
CA TYR A 119 1.84 4.28 -1.15
C TYR A 119 1.28 5.71 -1.27
N GLY A 120 1.43 6.53 -0.22
CA GLY A 120 0.91 7.89 -0.23
C GLY A 120 -0.58 7.98 0.14
N LEU A 121 -1.08 9.21 -0.01
CA LEU A 121 -2.41 9.59 0.50
C LEU A 121 -3.56 8.95 -0.30
N GLU A 122 -3.42 8.77 -1.60
CA GLU A 122 -4.49 8.24 -2.47
C GLU A 122 -4.88 6.82 -2.09
N ILE A 123 -3.90 5.93 -1.88
CA ILE A 123 -4.13 4.54 -1.48
C ILE A 123 -4.61 4.46 -0.04
N TYR A 124 -4.10 5.32 0.83
CA TYR A 124 -4.62 5.43 2.19
C TYR A 124 -6.10 5.82 2.20
N GLN A 125 -6.52 6.80 1.38
CA GLN A 125 -7.91 7.22 1.26
C GLN A 125 -8.81 6.15 0.62
N ASP A 126 -8.30 5.37 -0.33
CA ASP A 126 -9.03 4.23 -0.89
C ASP A 126 -9.28 3.17 0.19
N TYR A 127 -8.28 2.88 1.02
CA TYR A 127 -8.42 2.00 2.18
C TYR A 127 -9.41 2.54 3.23
N ASP A 128 -9.33 3.82 3.55
CA ASP A 128 -10.17 4.45 4.60
C ASP A 128 -11.66 4.40 4.23
N ARG A 129 -11.98 4.56 2.93
CA ARG A 129 -13.34 4.46 2.40
C ARG A 129 -13.77 3.04 2.07
N ALA A 130 -12.83 2.08 2.11
CA ALA A 130 -13.09 0.71 1.71
C ALA A 130 -14.10 0.01 2.62
N GLN A 131 -15.03 -0.72 2.03
CA GLN A 131 -16.05 -1.47 2.74
C GLN A 131 -15.46 -2.75 3.34
N VAL A 132 -15.70 -3.00 4.62
CA VAL A 132 -15.36 -4.28 5.27
C VAL A 132 -16.32 -5.36 4.73
N VAL A 133 -15.76 -6.40 4.12
CA VAL A 133 -16.51 -7.54 3.59
C VAL A 133 -16.37 -8.78 4.45
N TYR A 134 -15.26 -8.91 5.17
CA TYR A 134 -15.04 -10.01 6.11
C TYR A 134 -14.18 -9.55 7.29
N GLU A 135 -14.55 -9.99 8.49
CA GLU A 135 -13.83 -9.72 9.74
C GLU A 135 -13.70 -11.00 10.57
N TYR A 136 -12.54 -11.17 11.20
CA TYR A 136 -12.26 -12.31 12.07
C TYR A 136 -11.41 -11.94 13.29
N PRO A 137 -11.41 -12.76 14.36
CA PRO A 137 -12.14 -14.03 14.46
C PRO A 137 -13.61 -13.79 14.71
N ASN A 138 -14.47 -14.52 14.01
CA ASN A 138 -15.86 -14.63 14.42
C ASN A 138 -16.02 -15.65 15.57
N GLN A 139 -17.16 -15.65 16.26
CA GLN A 139 -17.39 -16.51 17.43
C GLN A 139 -17.23 -18.00 17.11
N LYS A 140 -17.60 -18.42 15.89
CA LYS A 140 -17.47 -19.82 15.45
C LYS A 140 -16.00 -20.23 15.33
N VAL A 141 -15.16 -19.37 14.76
CA VAL A 141 -13.71 -19.59 14.65
C VAL A 141 -13.06 -19.65 16.03
N VAL A 142 -13.42 -18.74 16.94
CA VAL A 142 -12.93 -18.74 18.32
C VAL A 142 -13.26 -20.06 19.04
N ASN A 143 -14.50 -20.51 18.93
CA ASN A 143 -14.93 -21.75 19.58
C ASN A 143 -14.20 -22.98 18.99
N SER A 144 -14.08 -23.05 17.67
CA SER A 144 -13.35 -24.14 16.98
C SER A 144 -11.87 -24.14 17.35
N ALA A 145 -11.22 -22.97 17.41
CA ALA A 145 -9.82 -22.84 17.79
C ALA A 145 -9.56 -23.30 19.24
N ARG A 146 -10.49 -22.98 20.17
CA ARG A 146 -10.42 -23.45 21.56
C ARG A 146 -10.55 -24.96 21.65
N LEU A 147 -11.52 -25.57 20.97
CA LEU A 147 -11.70 -27.01 20.92
C LEU A 147 -10.51 -27.73 20.33
N ALA A 148 -9.95 -27.18 19.26
CA ALA A 148 -8.77 -27.73 18.59
C ALA A 148 -7.44 -27.39 19.29
N LYS A 149 -7.46 -26.62 20.40
CA LYS A 149 -6.26 -26.15 21.12
C LYS A 149 -5.25 -25.44 20.21
N THR A 150 -5.74 -24.58 19.32
CA THR A 150 -4.93 -23.80 18.39
C THR A 150 -4.90 -22.31 18.77
N PRO A 151 -4.09 -21.91 19.78
CA PRO A 151 -4.12 -20.56 20.34
C PRO A 151 -3.71 -19.48 19.31
N ILE A 152 -2.91 -19.82 18.32
CA ILE A 152 -2.51 -18.89 17.25
C ILE A 152 -3.74 -18.46 16.45
N ARG A 153 -4.64 -19.38 16.10
CA ARG A 153 -5.88 -19.04 15.36
C ARG A 153 -6.80 -18.13 16.16
N GLU A 154 -6.84 -18.31 17.48
CA GLU A 154 -7.61 -17.46 18.37
C GLU A 154 -7.00 -16.05 18.51
N ALA A 155 -5.68 -15.94 18.37
CA ALA A 155 -4.95 -14.67 18.45
C ALA A 155 -5.03 -13.83 17.17
N LEU A 156 -5.34 -14.43 16.03
CA LEU A 156 -5.42 -13.70 14.76
C LEU A 156 -6.68 -12.85 14.71
N LYS A 157 -6.49 -11.55 14.50
CA LYS A 157 -7.56 -10.57 14.26
C LYS A 157 -7.28 -9.88 12.95
N GLY A 158 -8.27 -9.79 12.10
CA GLY A 158 -8.08 -9.14 10.82
C GLY A 158 -9.39 -8.82 10.12
N GLU A 159 -9.27 -8.06 9.07
CA GLU A 159 -10.36 -7.65 8.21
C GLU A 159 -9.94 -7.66 6.74
N LEU A 160 -10.90 -7.94 5.89
CA LEU A 160 -10.80 -7.82 4.45
C LEU A 160 -11.70 -6.68 4.00
N ARG A 161 -11.13 -5.71 3.30
CA ARG A 161 -11.83 -4.52 2.82
C ARG A 161 -11.76 -4.42 1.30
N VAL A 162 -12.83 -3.93 0.68
CA VAL A 162 -12.89 -3.66 -0.76
C VAL A 162 -12.98 -2.16 -0.97
N GLY A 163 -11.92 -1.57 -1.52
CA GLY A 163 -11.86 -0.19 -1.95
C GLY A 163 -12.30 -0.01 -3.40
N ASP A 164 -12.21 1.21 -3.91
CA ASP A 164 -12.53 1.51 -5.31
C ASP A 164 -11.49 0.89 -6.26
N ARG A 165 -10.22 0.89 -5.87
CA ARG A 165 -9.10 0.41 -6.69
C ARG A 165 -8.66 -1.00 -6.33
N TYR A 166 -8.49 -1.29 -5.02
CA TYR A 166 -7.86 -2.52 -4.53
C TYR A 166 -8.68 -3.18 -3.44
N VAL A 167 -8.26 -4.40 -3.11
CA VAL A 167 -8.67 -5.09 -1.89
C VAL A 167 -7.53 -4.97 -0.88
N TYR A 168 -7.88 -4.83 0.38
CA TYR A 168 -6.97 -4.67 1.50
C TYR A 168 -7.22 -5.76 2.53
N TRP A 169 -6.18 -6.48 2.88
CA TRP A 169 -6.21 -7.45 3.97
C TRP A 169 -5.26 -7.00 5.07
N VAL A 170 -5.84 -6.70 6.24
CA VAL A 170 -5.07 -6.32 7.42
C VAL A 170 -5.25 -7.37 8.50
N GLU A 171 -4.14 -7.76 9.14
CA GLU A 171 -4.15 -8.78 10.19
C GLU A 171 -3.11 -8.44 11.26
N ILE A 172 -3.48 -8.65 12.53
CA ILE A 172 -2.56 -8.64 13.68
C ILE A 172 -2.68 -9.93 14.45
N ALA A 173 -1.59 -10.38 15.08
CA ALA A 173 -1.62 -11.47 16.03
C ALA A 173 -1.67 -10.89 17.46
N GLN A 174 -2.87 -10.84 18.03
CA GLN A 174 -3.10 -10.32 19.38
C GLN A 174 -3.53 -11.43 20.32
N PRO A 175 -2.66 -11.90 21.24
CA PRO A 175 -3.01 -12.87 22.24
C PRO A 175 -4.09 -12.32 23.18
N LYS A 176 -4.81 -13.17 23.91
CA LYS A 176 -5.85 -12.79 24.87
C LYS A 176 -5.35 -11.82 25.92
N THR A 177 -4.12 -12.01 26.36
CA THR A 177 -3.43 -11.17 27.33
C THR A 177 -2.20 -10.58 26.69
N GLY A 178 -2.04 -9.25 26.80
CA GLY A 178 -0.88 -8.56 26.29
C GLY A 178 -1.09 -7.84 24.97
N LYS A 179 0.00 -7.36 24.39
CA LYS A 179 0.03 -6.60 23.15
C LYS A 179 0.22 -7.52 21.94
N ALA A 180 -0.34 -7.15 20.80
CA ALA A 180 0.10 -7.70 19.54
C ALA A 180 1.53 -7.19 19.24
N PHE A 181 2.40 -8.05 18.74
CA PHE A 181 3.77 -7.68 18.34
C PHE A 181 3.99 -7.79 16.84
N THR A 182 3.09 -8.46 16.14
CA THR A 182 3.20 -8.65 14.70
C THR A 182 1.90 -8.33 14.00
N GLY A 183 2.02 -7.83 12.78
CA GLY A 183 0.88 -7.59 11.92
C GLY A 183 1.32 -7.43 10.46
N GLN A 184 0.34 -7.49 9.59
CA GLN A 184 0.53 -7.33 8.16
C GLN A 184 -0.59 -6.52 7.52
N MET A 185 -0.24 -5.80 6.47
CA MET A 185 -1.14 -5.13 5.53
C MET A 185 -0.83 -5.66 4.14
N THR A 186 -1.82 -6.15 3.44
CA THR A 186 -1.67 -6.64 2.07
C THR A 186 -2.62 -5.89 1.17
N VAL A 187 -2.08 -5.31 0.09
CA VAL A 187 -2.84 -4.74 -1.03
C VAL A 187 -2.88 -5.78 -2.13
N LEU A 188 -4.04 -6.05 -2.71
CA LEU A 188 -4.19 -7.09 -3.74
C LEU A 188 -5.21 -6.69 -4.81
N LEU A 189 -5.15 -7.41 -5.94
CA LEU A 189 -6.11 -7.22 -7.02
C LEU A 189 -7.51 -7.66 -6.60
N LYS A 190 -8.53 -6.94 -7.08
CA LYS A 190 -9.95 -7.29 -6.85
C LYS A 190 -10.31 -8.67 -7.36
N THR A 191 -9.63 -9.14 -8.40
CA THR A 191 -9.82 -10.49 -8.97
C THR A 191 -9.46 -11.61 -8.00
N ASP A 192 -8.70 -11.31 -6.93
CA ASP A 192 -8.27 -12.29 -5.93
C ASP A 192 -9.12 -12.28 -4.65
N LEU A 193 -10.12 -11.39 -4.59
CA LEU A 193 -11.00 -11.22 -3.44
C LEU A 193 -11.69 -12.53 -3.04
N ASP A 194 -12.44 -13.13 -3.96
CA ASP A 194 -13.27 -14.32 -3.68
C ASP A 194 -12.44 -15.52 -3.21
N LYS A 195 -11.22 -15.65 -3.77
CA LYS A 195 -10.28 -16.68 -3.35
C LYS A 195 -9.86 -16.46 -1.91
N LEU A 196 -9.37 -15.25 -1.60
CA LEU A 196 -8.86 -14.93 -0.27
C LEU A 196 -9.97 -15.00 0.79
N GLU A 197 -11.16 -14.47 0.50
CA GLU A 197 -12.28 -14.50 1.41
C GLU A 197 -12.67 -15.93 1.79
N ARG A 198 -12.83 -16.83 0.79
CA ARG A 198 -13.12 -18.25 1.05
C ARG A 198 -12.04 -18.91 1.92
N GLU A 199 -10.77 -18.59 1.67
CA GLU A 199 -9.66 -19.15 2.46
C GLU A 199 -9.66 -18.65 3.91
N LEU A 200 -9.98 -17.38 4.13
CA LEU A 200 -10.08 -16.81 5.46
C LEU A 200 -11.28 -17.37 6.25
N GLN A 201 -12.40 -17.68 5.57
CA GLN A 201 -13.58 -18.27 6.19
C GLN A 201 -13.36 -19.71 6.70
N ILE A 202 -12.47 -20.46 6.04
CA ILE A 202 -12.15 -21.86 6.40
C ILE A 202 -10.85 -22.03 7.21
N ARG A 203 -10.15 -20.93 7.52
CA ARG A 203 -8.86 -20.88 8.22
C ARG A 203 -8.85 -21.21 9.74
#